data_b6159932b741acf3837419cc95b9e7c1
#
_entry.id   b6159932b741acf3837419cc95b9e7c1
#
_cell.length_a   1.000
_cell.length_b   1.000
_cell.length_c   1.000
_cell.angle_alpha   90.00
_cell.angle_beta   90.00
_cell.angle_gamma   90.00
#
_symmetry.space_group_name_H-M   'P 1'
#
loop_
_entity.id
_entity.type
_entity.pdbx_description
1 polymer ?
#
loop_
_entity_poly.entity_id
_entity_poly.type
_entity_poly.pdbx_seq_one_letter_code
_entity_poly.pdbx_strand_id
1 'polypeptide(L)'
;MRIGGLGVRDVILLKETNFLDPSVVMLLRRYSHFIIFFSFGVLAYSFESFAQNQSERQKLLTVWAGMLPIILSAPHGGRQSIPGVPARRGAGVIQFATGRDNNTDELAEKIAIRLEKRLNAKPFLVVARVERKYLDTNRPAESAYESREAKPYYDGYHNALQEARDRVDREWGRGLLLDIHGQGAHAEAIYRGTGNGKTVVSLTQRFGTEAITGPKSIFNQLELMGYRVLPSTTESYKEERYVGGYIVQTYGSHHGRGIDAIQLEIGTKLRARTNLEQTATDLAEAIAVFAQAYLPLVKSPAFKAMSPP
;
A
#
# COMPACT_ATOMS: atom_id res chain seq x y z
N MET A 1 1.44 -36.76 -65.27
CA MET A 1 2.70 -37.48 -65.51
C MET A 1 3.26 -37.89 -64.17
N ARG A 2 2.94 -39.05 -63.71
CA ARG A 2 3.80 -40.21 -63.34
C ARG A 2 4.86 -39.80 -62.30
N ILE A 3 4.73 -40.23 -61.01
CA ILE A 3 4.96 -41.56 -60.41
C ILE A 3 6.41 -41.65 -59.84
N GLY A 4 6.49 -42.11 -58.61
CA GLY A 4 7.64 -42.71 -57.94
C GLY A 4 7.63 -42.30 -56.42
N GLY A 5 7.26 -43.01 -55.48
CA GLY A 5 7.02 -44.40 -55.19
C GLY A 5 8.32 -45.17 -54.92
N LEU A 6 8.72 -45.26 -53.59
CA LEU A 6 9.70 -46.21 -53.04
C LEU A 6 9.77 -45.81 -51.54
N GLY A 7 9.65 -46.68 -50.56
CA GLY A 7 9.81 -48.11 -50.44
C GLY A 7 10.03 -48.32 -48.94
N VAL A 8 9.14 -49.10 -48.34
CA VAL A 8 9.26 -49.64 -46.95
C VAL A 8 10.42 -50.64 -46.94
N ARG A 9 11.23 -50.53 -45.90
CA ARG A 9 12.07 -51.55 -45.24
C ARG A 9 13.46 -51.00 -44.96
N ASP A 10 13.66 -50.76 -43.70
CA ASP A 10 14.81 -51.35 -42.97
C ASP A 10 14.60 -51.14 -41.49
N VAL A 11 13.90 -52.11 -40.90
CA VAL A 11 13.86 -52.32 -39.44
C VAL A 11 15.19 -52.99 -39.09
N ILE A 12 16.15 -52.23 -38.62
CA ILE A 12 17.32 -52.80 -37.96
C ILE A 12 16.92 -53.16 -36.53
N LEU A 13 16.72 -54.43 -36.30
CA LEU A 13 16.70 -55.03 -34.96
C LEU A 13 18.07 -54.83 -34.28
N LEU A 14 18.15 -53.91 -33.37
CA LEU A 14 19.17 -53.94 -32.34
C LEU A 14 18.64 -54.76 -31.17
N LYS A 15 18.86 -56.04 -31.21
CA LYS A 15 18.73 -56.96 -30.15
C LYS A 15 20.10 -57.05 -29.47
N GLU A 16 20.36 -56.16 -28.50
CA GLU A 16 21.35 -56.42 -27.44
C GLU A 16 20.76 -55.94 -26.14
N THR A 17 20.07 -56.85 -25.44
CA THR A 17 19.72 -56.70 -24.07
C THR A 17 20.97 -57.03 -23.23
N ASN A 18 21.76 -56.01 -22.97
CA ASN A 18 22.70 -56.04 -21.87
C ASN A 18 21.89 -56.12 -20.58
N PHE A 19 21.77 -57.31 -20.02
CA PHE A 19 21.25 -57.51 -18.69
C PHE A 19 22.17 -56.77 -17.70
N LEU A 20 21.71 -55.64 -17.20
CA LEU A 20 22.35 -54.97 -16.07
C LEU A 20 22.38 -55.96 -14.91
N ASP A 21 23.54 -56.16 -14.33
CA ASP A 21 23.76 -56.94 -13.11
C ASP A 21 22.63 -56.64 -12.09
N PRO A 22 21.95 -57.68 -11.56
CA PRO A 22 20.90 -57.50 -10.56
C PRO A 22 21.32 -56.64 -9.38
N SER A 23 22.59 -56.63 -9.02
CA SER A 23 23.17 -55.77 -7.98
C SER A 23 23.16 -54.29 -8.35
N VAL A 24 23.38 -53.97 -9.63
CA VAL A 24 23.32 -52.56 -10.16
C VAL A 24 21.88 -52.07 -10.21
N VAL A 25 20.93 -52.92 -10.62
CA VAL A 25 19.49 -52.61 -10.61
C VAL A 25 18.98 -52.35 -9.19
N MET A 26 19.45 -53.14 -8.24
CA MET A 26 19.08 -53.00 -6.84
C MET A 26 19.69 -51.75 -6.21
N LEU A 27 20.91 -51.36 -6.61
CA LEU A 27 21.56 -50.13 -6.20
C LEU A 27 20.82 -48.89 -6.78
N LEU A 28 20.49 -48.90 -8.06
CA LEU A 28 19.74 -47.83 -8.71
C LEU A 28 18.34 -47.67 -8.12
N ARG A 29 17.63 -48.75 -7.75
CA ARG A 29 16.37 -48.68 -7.01
C ARG A 29 16.52 -48.06 -5.64
N ARG A 30 17.56 -48.37 -4.88
CA ARG A 30 17.83 -47.75 -3.57
C ARG A 30 18.12 -46.26 -3.70
N TYR A 31 18.93 -45.86 -4.66
CA TYR A 31 19.24 -44.44 -4.89
C TYR A 31 18.03 -43.69 -5.45
N SER A 32 17.19 -44.26 -6.30
CA SER A 32 15.99 -43.59 -6.80
C SER A 32 14.98 -43.28 -5.70
N HIS A 33 14.79 -44.15 -4.73
CA HIS A 33 13.94 -43.89 -3.58
C HIS A 33 14.52 -42.79 -2.69
N PHE A 34 15.85 -42.78 -2.49
CA PHE A 34 16.52 -41.75 -1.68
C PHE A 34 16.46 -40.37 -2.35
N ILE A 35 16.64 -40.28 -3.67
CA ILE A 35 16.55 -39.06 -4.46
C ILE A 35 15.10 -38.53 -4.44
N ILE A 36 14.11 -39.41 -4.60
CA ILE A 36 12.69 -39.01 -4.58
C ILE A 36 12.30 -38.50 -3.17
N PHE A 37 12.69 -39.17 -2.09
CA PHE A 37 12.40 -38.73 -0.72
C PHE A 37 13.13 -37.39 -0.40
N PHE A 38 14.37 -37.23 -0.85
CA PHE A 38 15.14 -36.02 -0.62
C PHE A 38 14.55 -34.84 -1.43
N SER A 39 14.12 -35.06 -2.67
CA SER A 39 13.47 -34.06 -3.50
C SER A 39 12.11 -33.62 -2.94
N PHE A 40 11.30 -34.56 -2.43
CA PHE A 40 10.04 -34.25 -1.76
C PHE A 40 10.27 -33.51 -0.43
N GLY A 41 11.29 -33.86 0.34
CA GLY A 41 11.63 -33.18 1.58
C GLY A 41 12.08 -31.73 1.34
N VAL A 42 12.90 -31.47 0.31
CA VAL A 42 13.35 -30.13 -0.06
C VAL A 42 12.19 -29.29 -0.58
N LEU A 43 11.32 -29.87 -1.41
CA LEU A 43 10.11 -29.17 -1.91
C LEU A 43 9.12 -28.84 -0.80
N ALA A 44 8.88 -29.79 0.14
CA ALA A 44 7.99 -29.56 1.29
C ALA A 44 8.56 -28.47 2.21
N TYR A 45 9.85 -28.54 2.53
CA TYR A 45 10.51 -27.50 3.35
C TYR A 45 10.49 -26.12 2.68
N SER A 46 10.71 -26.07 1.38
CA SER A 46 10.63 -24.83 0.61
C SER A 46 9.21 -24.25 0.58
N PHE A 47 8.19 -25.11 0.49
CA PHE A 47 6.79 -24.70 0.49
C PHE A 47 6.34 -24.21 1.87
N GLU A 48 6.73 -24.89 2.94
CA GLU A 48 6.43 -24.46 4.32
C GLU A 48 7.12 -23.14 4.65
N SER A 49 8.40 -22.97 4.28
CA SER A 49 9.12 -21.72 4.52
C SER A 49 8.55 -20.58 3.70
N PHE A 50 8.08 -20.81 2.46
CA PHE A 50 7.40 -19.83 1.64
C PHE A 50 6.03 -19.43 2.23
N ALA A 51 5.23 -20.40 2.67
CA ALA A 51 3.92 -20.16 3.30
C ALA A 51 4.07 -19.40 4.63
N GLN A 52 5.06 -19.76 5.44
CA GLN A 52 5.38 -19.07 6.69
C GLN A 52 5.83 -17.63 6.44
N ASN A 53 6.66 -17.39 5.41
CA ASN A 53 7.10 -16.05 5.02
C ASN A 53 5.94 -15.19 4.51
N GLN A 54 4.98 -15.77 3.79
CA GLN A 54 3.75 -15.10 3.37
C GLN A 54 2.86 -14.74 4.57
N SER A 55 2.70 -15.65 5.54
CA SER A 55 1.94 -15.39 6.76
C SER A 55 2.57 -14.27 7.61
N GLU A 56 3.89 -14.26 7.76
CA GLU A 56 4.60 -13.19 8.48
C GLU A 56 4.48 -11.83 7.76
N ARG A 57 4.55 -11.80 6.43
CA ARG A 57 4.32 -10.58 5.65
C ARG A 57 2.92 -10.01 5.87
N GLN A 58 1.90 -10.87 5.94
CA GLN A 58 0.52 -10.45 6.22
C GLN A 58 0.35 -9.84 7.61
N LYS A 59 1.16 -10.24 8.59
CA LYS A 59 1.16 -9.62 9.94
C LYS A 59 1.77 -8.23 9.95
N LEU A 60 2.69 -7.93 9.02
CA LEU A 60 3.45 -6.69 8.97
C LEU A 60 2.85 -5.63 8.03
N LEU A 61 1.79 -5.98 7.32
CA LEU A 61 1.07 -5.11 6.39
C LEU A 61 -0.44 -5.42 6.46
N THR A 62 -1.25 -4.40 6.70
CA THR A 62 -2.70 -4.51 6.56
C THR A 62 -3.13 -3.87 5.24
N VAL A 63 -3.85 -4.63 4.41
CA VAL A 63 -4.40 -4.14 3.15
C VAL A 63 -5.89 -4.49 3.08
N TRP A 64 -6.74 -3.48 2.87
CA TRP A 64 -8.16 -3.68 2.59
C TRP A 64 -8.47 -3.23 1.16
N ALA A 65 -9.11 -4.09 0.40
CA ALA A 65 -9.65 -3.73 -0.89
C ALA A 65 -10.89 -2.84 -0.71
N GLY A 66 -10.93 -1.74 -1.46
CA GLY A 66 -11.99 -0.75 -1.37
C GLY A 66 -13.02 -0.84 -2.50
N MET A 67 -14.12 -0.11 -2.31
CA MET A 67 -15.22 0.11 -3.25
C MET A 67 -15.55 1.61 -3.39
N LEU A 68 -14.69 2.48 -2.85
CA LEU A 68 -14.75 3.94 -2.97
C LEU A 68 -13.48 4.45 -3.64
N PRO A 69 -13.51 5.60 -4.33
CA PRO A 69 -12.31 6.25 -4.87
C PRO A 69 -11.50 6.98 -3.78
N ILE A 70 -11.34 6.33 -2.63
CA ILE A 70 -10.61 6.83 -1.45
C ILE A 70 -9.62 5.78 -1.00
N ILE A 71 -8.37 6.19 -0.85
CA ILE A 71 -7.30 5.37 -0.30
C ILE A 71 -6.83 6.02 1.00
N LEU A 72 -6.80 5.24 2.08
CA LEU A 72 -6.17 5.64 3.34
C LEU A 72 -4.84 4.91 3.47
N SER A 73 -3.77 5.63 3.79
CA SER A 73 -2.48 5.04 4.13
C SER A 73 -2.00 5.48 5.50
N ALA A 74 -1.26 4.61 6.21
CA ALA A 74 -0.64 4.95 7.48
C ALA A 74 0.73 4.25 7.57
N PRO A 75 1.83 4.96 7.23
CA PRO A 75 3.15 4.35 7.11
C PRO A 75 3.90 4.18 8.42
N HIS A 76 3.55 4.91 9.50
CA HIS A 76 4.41 5.07 10.67
C HIS A 76 3.79 4.69 12.03
N GLY A 77 2.55 4.17 12.04
CA GLY A 77 1.87 3.76 13.28
C GLY A 77 2.31 2.40 13.82
N GLY A 78 2.95 1.58 12.99
CA GLY A 78 3.31 0.19 13.29
C GLY A 78 4.25 0.01 14.48
N ARG A 79 4.22 -1.20 15.07
CA ARG A 79 4.98 -1.57 16.29
C ARG A 79 5.80 -2.84 16.14
N GLN A 80 5.66 -3.50 15.00
CA GLN A 80 6.27 -4.81 14.76
C GLN A 80 7.72 -4.67 14.29
N SER A 81 8.59 -5.54 14.76
CA SER A 81 9.90 -5.72 14.16
C SER A 81 9.82 -6.58 12.91
N ILE A 82 10.76 -6.42 12.01
CA ILE A 82 10.98 -7.39 10.92
C ILE A 82 11.97 -8.43 11.44
N PRO A 83 11.65 -9.74 11.39
CA PRO A 83 12.56 -10.78 11.83
C PRO A 83 13.94 -10.66 11.16
N GLY A 84 15.00 -10.67 11.96
CA GLY A 84 16.38 -10.60 11.47
C GLY A 84 16.85 -9.22 10.99
N VAL A 85 15.99 -8.18 11.01
CA VAL A 85 16.34 -6.83 10.56
C VAL A 85 16.70 -5.95 11.76
N PRO A 86 17.93 -5.41 11.82
CA PRO A 86 18.33 -4.45 12.85
C PRO A 86 17.67 -3.08 12.63
N ALA A 87 17.61 -2.28 13.69
CA ALA A 87 17.18 -0.89 13.56
C ALA A 87 18.14 -0.10 12.66
N ARG A 88 17.58 0.77 11.81
CA ARG A 88 18.33 1.66 10.92
C ARG A 88 19.20 2.64 11.73
N ARG A 89 20.36 2.97 11.21
CA ARG A 89 21.31 3.93 11.82
C ARG A 89 21.30 5.29 11.15
N GLY A 90 20.81 5.38 9.92
CA GLY A 90 20.62 6.63 9.18
C GLY A 90 21.91 7.24 8.64
N ALA A 91 22.98 6.48 8.51
CA ALA A 91 24.24 7.01 7.99
C ALA A 91 24.05 7.58 6.57
N GLY A 92 24.28 8.90 6.41
CA GLY A 92 24.14 9.59 5.13
C GLY A 92 22.70 9.85 4.66
N VAL A 93 21.69 9.52 5.45
CA VAL A 93 20.27 9.73 5.09
C VAL A 93 19.81 11.10 5.54
N ILE A 94 19.43 11.94 4.57
CA ILE A 94 18.84 13.26 4.84
C ILE A 94 17.45 13.06 5.48
N GLN A 95 17.15 13.86 6.53
CA GLN A 95 15.88 13.79 7.28
C GLN A 95 15.59 12.39 7.87
N PHE A 96 16.64 11.72 8.34
CA PHE A 96 16.50 10.45 9.02
C PHE A 96 15.58 10.56 10.24
N ALA A 97 14.62 9.66 10.35
CA ALA A 97 13.71 9.57 11.46
C ALA A 97 13.38 8.11 11.80
N THR A 98 13.26 7.84 13.09
CA THR A 98 12.91 6.52 13.63
C THR A 98 11.68 6.58 14.53
N GLY A 99 11.25 7.79 14.89
CA GLY A 99 10.09 8.02 15.75
C GLY A 99 8.81 7.50 15.12
N ARG A 100 8.02 6.80 15.91
CA ARG A 100 6.72 6.28 15.51
C ARG A 100 5.63 7.33 15.68
N ASP A 101 4.73 7.38 14.72
CA ASP A 101 3.51 8.20 14.81
C ASP A 101 2.43 7.41 15.56
N ASN A 102 2.50 7.46 16.91
CA ASN A 102 1.66 6.64 17.79
C ASN A 102 0.17 6.72 17.42
N ASN A 103 -0.47 5.55 17.31
CA ASN A 103 -1.89 5.33 17.06
C ASN A 103 -2.41 5.81 15.68
N THR A 104 -1.56 6.19 14.73
CA THR A 104 -2.00 6.54 13.36
C THR A 104 -2.49 5.32 12.60
N ASP A 105 -1.93 4.14 12.86
CA ASP A 105 -2.38 2.86 12.33
C ASP A 105 -3.83 2.54 12.75
N GLU A 106 -4.13 2.64 14.04
CA GLU A 106 -5.45 2.43 14.59
C GLU A 106 -6.43 3.52 14.15
N LEU A 107 -5.97 4.78 14.08
CA LEU A 107 -6.77 5.90 13.59
C LEU A 107 -7.23 5.71 12.15
N ALA A 108 -6.32 5.30 11.25
CA ALA A 108 -6.65 5.04 9.85
C ALA A 108 -7.69 3.92 9.70
N GLU A 109 -7.58 2.84 10.48
CA GLU A 109 -8.57 1.76 10.50
C GLU A 109 -9.95 2.25 10.99
N LYS A 110 -9.96 3.05 12.06
CA LYS A 110 -11.21 3.61 12.60
C LYS A 110 -11.87 4.58 11.62
N ILE A 111 -11.11 5.41 10.92
CA ILE A 111 -11.61 6.27 9.84
C ILE A 111 -12.22 5.39 8.74
N ALA A 112 -11.53 4.34 8.30
CA ALA A 112 -12.02 3.45 7.24
C ALA A 112 -13.36 2.79 7.61
N ILE A 113 -13.50 2.27 8.83
CA ILE A 113 -14.75 1.66 9.33
C ILE A 113 -15.89 2.68 9.38
N ARG A 114 -15.62 3.92 9.78
CA ARG A 114 -16.63 4.97 9.84
C ARG A 114 -17.06 5.47 8.46
N LEU A 115 -16.10 5.59 7.54
CA LEU A 115 -16.40 5.89 6.14
C LEU A 115 -17.27 4.81 5.51
N GLU A 116 -16.99 3.54 5.78
CA GLU A 116 -17.85 2.44 5.30
C GLU A 116 -19.29 2.59 5.78
N LYS A 117 -19.49 2.88 7.06
CA LYS A 117 -20.83 3.12 7.62
C LYS A 117 -21.50 4.36 7.02
N ARG A 118 -20.75 5.44 6.82
CA ARG A 118 -21.25 6.74 6.37
C ARG A 118 -21.60 6.76 4.88
N LEU A 119 -20.81 6.07 4.06
CA LEU A 119 -20.92 6.04 2.59
C LEU A 119 -21.45 4.71 2.04
N ASN A 120 -21.74 3.74 2.91
CA ASN A 120 -22.18 2.39 2.57
C ASN A 120 -21.24 1.67 1.59
N ALA A 121 -19.94 1.97 1.66
CA ALA A 121 -18.90 1.35 0.84
C ALA A 121 -17.53 1.53 1.49
N LYS A 122 -16.63 0.55 1.32
CA LYS A 122 -15.29 0.55 1.93
C LYS A 122 -14.32 1.43 1.15
N PRO A 123 -13.49 2.26 1.82
CA PRO A 123 -12.30 2.81 1.22
C PRO A 123 -11.22 1.72 1.08
N PHE A 124 -10.21 1.95 0.24
CA PHE A 124 -8.96 1.20 0.29
C PHE A 124 -8.18 1.61 1.54
N LEU A 125 -7.47 0.66 2.13
CA LEU A 125 -6.63 0.91 3.30
C LEU A 125 -5.30 0.17 3.16
N VAL A 126 -4.18 0.87 3.42
CA VAL A 126 -2.84 0.30 3.46
C VAL A 126 -2.13 0.80 4.72
N VAL A 127 -1.86 -0.10 5.67
CA VAL A 127 -1.24 0.26 6.96
C VAL A 127 0.03 -0.56 7.17
N ALA A 128 1.17 0.12 7.35
CA ALA A 128 2.39 -0.52 7.77
C ALA A 128 2.32 -0.89 9.27
N ARG A 129 2.53 -2.18 9.59
CA ARG A 129 2.62 -2.66 10.98
C ARG A 129 4.06 -2.66 11.49
N VAL A 130 5.01 -2.52 10.58
CA VAL A 130 6.44 -2.40 10.90
C VAL A 130 6.70 -1.08 11.61
N GLU A 131 7.51 -1.12 12.66
CA GLU A 131 7.95 0.10 13.33
C GLU A 131 8.96 0.87 12.45
N ARG A 132 8.78 2.18 12.35
CA ARG A 132 9.55 3.08 11.49
C ARG A 132 11.07 2.95 11.66
N LYS A 133 11.56 2.57 12.85
CA LYS A 133 12.99 2.38 13.07
C LYS A 133 13.61 1.24 12.26
N TYR A 134 12.81 0.28 11.78
CA TYR A 134 13.29 -0.80 10.90
C TYR A 134 13.11 -0.50 9.43
N LEU A 135 12.00 0.19 9.09
CA LEU A 135 11.60 0.49 7.72
C LEU A 135 10.77 1.78 7.69
N ASP A 136 11.18 2.77 6.92
CA ASP A 136 10.43 4.00 6.68
C ASP A 136 9.77 3.97 5.30
N THR A 137 8.52 3.52 5.22
CA THR A 137 7.79 3.43 3.96
C THR A 137 7.41 4.80 3.38
N ASN A 138 7.63 5.91 4.09
CA ASN A 138 7.48 7.26 3.55
C ASN A 138 8.81 7.89 3.13
N ARG A 139 9.71 7.06 2.58
CA ARG A 139 10.99 7.46 1.95
C ARG A 139 11.21 6.68 0.67
N PRO A 140 12.01 7.20 -0.28
CA PRO A 140 12.47 6.41 -1.41
C PRO A 140 13.32 5.23 -0.92
N ALA A 141 13.36 4.14 -1.72
CA ALA A 141 13.92 2.85 -1.31
C ALA A 141 15.35 2.94 -0.75
N GLU A 142 16.19 3.78 -1.34
CA GLU A 142 17.58 4.01 -0.93
C GLU A 142 17.73 4.63 0.47
N SER A 143 16.68 5.23 1.00
CA SER A 143 16.62 5.86 2.32
C SER A 143 15.65 5.17 3.29
N ALA A 144 14.86 4.24 2.78
CA ALA A 144 13.78 3.60 3.52
C ALA A 144 14.27 2.50 4.47
N TYR A 145 15.30 1.78 4.08
CA TYR A 145 15.87 0.65 4.82
C TYR A 145 17.36 0.49 4.55
N GLU A 146 18.08 -0.13 5.48
CA GLU A 146 19.50 -0.44 5.38
C GLU A 146 19.74 -1.95 5.16
N SER A 147 18.83 -2.79 5.67
CA SER A 147 18.90 -4.25 5.51
C SER A 147 18.08 -4.70 4.30
N ARG A 148 18.66 -5.54 3.43
CA ARG A 148 17.98 -6.08 2.23
C ARG A 148 16.76 -6.92 2.58
N GLU A 149 16.74 -7.52 3.75
CA GLU A 149 15.62 -8.32 4.28
C GLU A 149 14.37 -7.47 4.52
N ALA A 150 14.51 -6.14 4.67
CA ALA A 150 13.38 -5.22 4.77
C ALA A 150 12.73 -4.89 3.42
N LYS A 151 13.46 -5.07 2.29
CA LYS A 151 12.97 -4.73 0.94
C LYS A 151 11.61 -5.36 0.59
N PRO A 152 11.35 -6.66 0.84
CA PRO A 152 10.06 -7.25 0.51
C PRO A 152 8.85 -6.61 1.22
N TYR A 153 9.05 -6.03 2.40
CA TYR A 153 8.00 -5.33 3.16
C TYR A 153 7.80 -3.91 2.62
N TYR A 154 8.88 -3.25 2.21
CA TYR A 154 8.81 -1.98 1.49
C TYR A 154 8.04 -2.12 0.18
N ASP A 155 8.45 -3.09 -0.65
CA ASP A 155 7.81 -3.37 -1.93
C ASP A 155 6.33 -3.75 -1.73
N GLY A 156 6.01 -4.57 -0.73
CA GLY A 156 4.64 -4.95 -0.41
C GLY A 156 3.74 -3.77 -0.07
N TYR A 157 4.24 -2.80 0.71
CA TYR A 157 3.51 -1.59 1.04
C TYR A 157 3.26 -0.72 -0.20
N HIS A 158 4.30 -0.46 -0.99
CA HIS A 158 4.19 0.38 -2.18
C HIS A 158 3.39 -0.28 -3.31
N ASN A 159 3.52 -1.60 -3.49
CA ASN A 159 2.69 -2.35 -4.44
C ASN A 159 1.20 -2.26 -4.07
N ALA A 160 0.86 -2.39 -2.79
CA ALA A 160 -0.54 -2.26 -2.34
C ALA A 160 -1.10 -0.86 -2.60
N LEU A 161 -0.31 0.20 -2.38
CA LEU A 161 -0.71 1.58 -2.72
C LEU A 161 -0.85 1.77 -4.23
N GLN A 162 0.09 1.23 -5.01
CA GLN A 162 0.07 1.31 -6.47
C GLN A 162 -1.17 0.59 -7.04
N GLU A 163 -1.46 -0.62 -6.57
CA GLU A 163 -2.63 -1.40 -6.98
C GLU A 163 -3.93 -0.69 -6.63
N ALA A 164 -4.04 -0.12 -5.42
CA ALA A 164 -5.20 0.66 -5.00
C ALA A 164 -5.38 1.89 -5.89
N ARG A 165 -4.30 2.66 -6.16
CA ARG A 165 -4.32 3.81 -7.04
C ARG A 165 -4.74 3.45 -8.47
N ASP A 166 -4.13 2.42 -9.04
CA ASP A 166 -4.41 2.00 -10.41
C ASP A 166 -5.85 1.48 -10.55
N ARG A 167 -6.38 0.88 -9.50
CA ARG A 167 -7.77 0.47 -9.45
C ARG A 167 -8.71 1.67 -9.35
N VAL A 168 -8.41 2.66 -8.51
CA VAL A 168 -9.18 3.90 -8.42
C VAL A 168 -9.16 4.65 -9.75
N ASP A 169 -8.01 4.81 -10.37
CA ASP A 169 -7.87 5.47 -11.67
C ASP A 169 -8.71 4.75 -12.75
N ARG A 170 -8.60 3.43 -12.83
CA ARG A 170 -9.33 2.61 -13.81
C ARG A 170 -10.85 2.61 -13.59
N GLU A 171 -11.31 2.47 -12.33
CA GLU A 171 -12.73 2.28 -12.03
C GLU A 171 -13.51 3.60 -11.90
N TRP A 172 -12.85 4.69 -11.49
CA TRP A 172 -13.49 6.00 -11.24
C TRP A 172 -12.86 7.16 -12.02
N GLY A 173 -11.67 6.99 -12.59
CA GLY A 173 -10.94 8.01 -13.33
C GLY A 173 -10.31 9.10 -12.46
N ARG A 174 -10.67 9.19 -11.19
CA ARG A 174 -10.10 10.10 -10.20
C ARG A 174 -10.42 9.65 -8.78
N GLY A 175 -9.63 10.06 -7.81
CA GLY A 175 -9.82 9.71 -6.40
C GLY A 175 -8.92 10.51 -5.48
N LEU A 176 -8.94 10.14 -4.20
CA LEU A 176 -8.16 10.78 -3.15
C LEU A 176 -7.37 9.75 -2.36
N LEU A 177 -6.06 10.00 -2.21
CA LEU A 177 -5.22 9.33 -1.22
C LEU A 177 -5.03 10.25 -0.03
N LEU A 178 -5.34 9.75 1.16
CA LEU A 178 -5.07 10.41 2.44
C LEU A 178 -4.01 9.63 3.20
N ASP A 179 -2.85 10.26 3.40
CA ASP A 179 -1.71 9.68 4.10
C ASP A 179 -1.70 10.15 5.56
N ILE A 180 -1.99 9.23 6.48
CA ILE A 180 -2.27 9.51 7.89
C ILE A 180 -0.97 9.43 8.69
N HIS A 181 -0.52 10.59 9.14
CA HIS A 181 0.68 10.80 9.95
C HIS A 181 0.38 11.41 11.31
N GLY A 182 1.41 11.45 12.13
CA GLY A 182 1.34 12.07 13.44
C GLY A 182 2.51 12.99 13.72
N GLN A 183 2.21 14.17 14.25
CA GLN A 183 3.21 15.16 14.62
C GLN A 183 3.17 15.52 16.12
N GLY A 184 4.29 16.03 16.63
CA GLY A 184 4.42 16.47 18.02
C GLY A 184 4.61 17.98 18.19
N ALA A 185 4.62 18.76 17.11
CA ALA A 185 4.89 20.19 17.16
C ALA A 185 3.74 21.00 17.79
N HIS A 186 2.49 20.65 17.41
CA HIS A 186 1.29 21.23 17.97
C HIS A 186 0.30 20.11 18.30
N ALA A 187 0.18 19.77 19.59
CA ALA A 187 -0.55 18.61 20.05
C ALA A 187 -2.04 18.58 19.64
N GLU A 188 -2.66 19.75 19.45
CA GLU A 188 -4.09 19.96 19.13
C GLU A 188 -4.35 20.37 17.69
N ALA A 189 -3.32 20.34 16.81
CA ALA A 189 -3.48 20.77 15.43
C ALA A 189 -3.38 19.62 14.43
N ILE A 190 -4.01 19.81 13.28
CA ILE A 190 -3.90 18.98 12.08
C ILE A 190 -3.23 19.81 11.02
N TYR A 191 -2.07 19.32 10.50
CA TYR A 191 -1.44 19.96 9.34
C TYR A 191 -1.87 19.29 8.06
N ARG A 192 -2.01 20.11 7.02
CA ARG A 192 -2.19 19.72 5.64
C ARG A 192 -0.84 19.70 4.93
N GLY A 193 -0.56 18.63 4.17
CA GLY A 193 0.61 18.52 3.32
C GLY A 193 0.21 18.12 1.90
N THR A 194 0.29 19.08 0.96
CA THR A 194 -0.03 18.89 -0.46
C THR A 194 1.10 19.31 -1.40
N GLY A 195 2.30 19.58 -0.86
CA GLY A 195 3.39 20.19 -1.62
C GLY A 195 3.02 21.58 -2.11
N ASN A 196 2.31 22.37 -1.29
CA ASN A 196 1.73 23.64 -1.67
C ASN A 196 0.80 23.55 -2.90
N GLY A 197 -0.05 22.52 -2.93
CA GLY A 197 -1.02 22.28 -4.01
C GLY A 197 -0.53 21.35 -5.12
N LYS A 198 0.76 21.00 -5.13
CA LYS A 198 1.36 20.17 -6.18
C LYS A 198 0.70 18.79 -6.29
N THR A 199 0.46 18.10 -5.17
CA THR A 199 -0.04 16.73 -5.18
C THR A 199 -1.56 16.62 -5.40
N VAL A 200 -2.25 17.76 -5.47
CA VAL A 200 -3.71 17.89 -5.68
C VAL A 200 -4.06 18.74 -6.89
N VAL A 201 -3.18 18.80 -7.88
CA VAL A 201 -3.33 19.66 -9.06
C VAL A 201 -4.58 19.31 -9.86
N SER A 202 -4.95 18.04 -10.01
CA SER A 202 -6.15 17.64 -10.74
C SER A 202 -7.44 18.08 -10.03
N LEU A 203 -7.46 18.03 -8.71
CA LEU A 203 -8.57 18.50 -7.88
C LEU A 203 -8.75 20.02 -8.04
N THR A 204 -7.65 20.80 -7.89
CA THR A 204 -7.70 22.26 -7.96
C THR A 204 -7.96 22.77 -9.39
N GLN A 205 -7.48 22.09 -10.41
CA GLN A 205 -7.83 22.42 -11.81
C GLN A 205 -9.32 22.24 -12.10
N ARG A 206 -9.95 21.24 -11.49
CA ARG A 206 -11.36 20.92 -11.73
C ARG A 206 -12.33 21.74 -10.89
N PHE A 207 -12.00 22.02 -9.65
CA PHE A 207 -12.92 22.58 -8.66
C PHE A 207 -12.40 23.88 -8.02
N GLY A 208 -11.24 24.38 -8.45
CA GLY A 208 -10.61 25.52 -7.80
C GLY A 208 -10.02 25.21 -6.43
N THR A 209 -9.49 26.23 -5.76
CA THR A 209 -8.95 26.13 -4.39
C THR A 209 -10.03 25.82 -3.36
N GLU A 210 -11.29 26.03 -3.69
CA GLU A 210 -12.42 25.67 -2.82
C GLU A 210 -12.45 24.19 -2.42
N ALA A 211 -11.94 23.30 -3.25
CA ALA A 211 -11.82 21.89 -2.87
C ALA A 211 -10.82 21.66 -1.73
N ILE A 212 -9.92 22.60 -1.46
CA ILE A 212 -8.93 22.52 -0.38
C ILE A 212 -9.31 23.39 0.82
N THR A 213 -9.91 24.57 0.59
CA THR A 213 -10.16 25.57 1.64
C THR A 213 -11.63 25.97 1.78
N GLY A 214 -12.49 25.61 0.83
CA GLY A 214 -13.89 25.99 0.83
C GLY A 214 -14.77 25.14 1.76
N PRO A 215 -16.07 25.48 1.84
CA PRO A 215 -16.98 24.92 2.86
C PRO A 215 -17.14 23.39 2.86
N LYS A 216 -16.90 22.75 1.71
CA LYS A 216 -16.97 21.28 1.59
C LYS A 216 -15.61 20.58 1.57
N SER A 217 -14.53 21.35 1.81
CA SER A 217 -13.20 20.77 1.95
C SER A 217 -13.07 20.01 3.28
N ILE A 218 -12.18 19.01 3.33
CA ILE A 218 -11.87 18.29 4.57
C ILE A 218 -11.45 19.27 5.67
N PHE A 219 -10.63 20.24 5.33
CA PHE A 219 -10.01 21.14 6.29
C PHE A 219 -10.99 22.15 6.87
N ASN A 220 -11.86 22.73 6.06
CA ASN A 220 -12.90 23.65 6.58
C ASN A 220 -13.92 22.87 7.43
N GLN A 221 -14.30 21.65 7.05
CA GLN A 221 -15.17 20.82 7.88
C GLN A 221 -14.54 20.54 9.25
N LEU A 222 -13.25 20.27 9.31
CA LEU A 222 -12.54 20.09 10.57
C LEU A 222 -12.50 21.39 11.41
N GLU A 223 -12.28 22.55 10.78
CA GLU A 223 -12.35 23.86 11.48
C GLU A 223 -13.75 24.14 12.04
N LEU A 224 -14.81 23.81 11.29
CA LEU A 224 -16.19 23.93 11.77
C LEU A 224 -16.50 23.02 12.98
N MET A 225 -15.78 21.87 13.09
CA MET A 225 -15.84 20.97 14.25
C MET A 225 -14.93 21.40 15.39
N GLY A 226 -14.23 22.56 15.27
CA GLY A 226 -13.38 23.12 16.31
C GLY A 226 -11.92 22.66 16.28
N TYR A 227 -11.48 21.94 15.24
CA TYR A 227 -10.07 21.58 15.09
C TYR A 227 -9.23 22.76 14.60
N ARG A 228 -8.03 22.88 15.13
CA ARG A 228 -7.04 23.79 14.58
C ARG A 228 -6.37 23.15 13.37
N VAL A 229 -6.60 23.70 12.20
CA VAL A 229 -5.98 23.28 10.93
C VAL A 229 -4.84 24.22 10.58
N LEU A 230 -3.74 23.69 10.04
CA LEU A 230 -2.56 24.45 9.64
C LEU A 230 -2.09 24.03 8.22
N PRO A 231 -1.96 25.01 7.28
CA PRO A 231 -2.45 26.37 7.40
C PRO A 231 -3.98 26.40 7.48
N SER A 232 -4.53 27.42 8.15
CA SER A 232 -5.98 27.63 8.25
C SER A 232 -6.59 27.83 6.84
N THR A 233 -7.87 27.48 6.68
CA THR A 233 -8.57 27.66 5.41
C THR A 233 -8.84 29.13 5.09
N THR A 234 -8.84 30.01 6.10
CA THR A 234 -9.07 31.45 5.97
C THR A 234 -7.82 32.30 5.90
N GLU A 235 -6.64 31.69 6.17
CA GLU A 235 -5.35 32.37 6.17
C GLU A 235 -4.49 31.98 4.94
N SER A 236 -3.17 32.12 5.10
CA SER A 236 -2.22 31.77 4.03
C SER A 236 -2.39 30.33 3.55
N TYR A 237 -2.47 30.15 2.25
CA TYR A 237 -2.48 28.81 1.61
C TYR A 237 -1.15 28.06 1.76
N LYS A 238 -0.07 28.75 2.18
CA LYS A 238 1.27 28.21 2.20
C LYS A 238 1.49 27.19 3.30
N GLU A 239 1.88 25.99 2.93
CA GLU A 239 2.33 24.93 3.81
C GLU A 239 3.83 25.14 4.14
N GLU A 240 4.19 25.30 5.42
CA GLU A 240 5.57 25.65 5.80
C GLU A 240 6.32 24.49 6.48
N ARG A 241 5.65 23.74 7.36
CA ARG A 241 6.33 22.74 8.22
C ARG A 241 6.20 21.32 7.71
N TYR A 242 4.99 20.91 7.34
CA TYR A 242 4.66 19.57 6.87
C TYR A 242 4.02 19.65 5.48
N VAL A 243 4.87 19.76 4.48
CA VAL A 243 4.42 20.04 3.11
C VAL A 243 4.05 18.78 2.31
N GLY A 244 4.11 17.61 2.93
CA GLY A 244 3.85 16.34 2.27
C GLY A 244 5.12 15.53 1.99
N GLY A 245 5.12 14.25 2.42
CA GLY A 245 6.24 13.32 2.30
C GLY A 245 6.27 12.55 0.99
N TYR A 246 7.10 11.50 0.97
CA TYR A 246 7.38 10.69 -0.20
C TYR A 246 6.12 10.07 -0.81
N ILE A 247 5.21 9.53 0.02
CA ILE A 247 3.98 8.88 -0.46
C ILE A 247 3.14 9.85 -1.29
N VAL A 248 2.78 11.01 -0.75
CA VAL A 248 1.95 11.97 -1.49
C VAL A 248 2.67 12.56 -2.70
N GLN A 249 4.00 12.71 -2.62
CA GLN A 249 4.81 13.13 -3.76
C GLN A 249 4.89 12.06 -4.85
N THR A 250 4.88 10.77 -4.49
CA THR A 250 4.95 9.66 -5.46
C THR A 250 3.61 9.39 -6.14
N TYR A 251 2.50 9.46 -5.38
CA TYR A 251 1.19 9.03 -5.86
C TYR A 251 0.26 10.18 -6.25
N GLY A 252 0.64 11.44 -6.00
CA GLY A 252 -0.18 12.62 -6.26
C GLY A 252 -0.44 12.91 -7.73
N SER A 253 -1.47 13.70 -8.01
CA SER A 253 -2.01 13.94 -9.35
C SER A 253 -1.09 14.74 -10.29
N HIS A 254 -0.02 15.36 -9.77
CA HIS A 254 0.98 16.04 -10.61
C HIS A 254 1.77 15.10 -11.55
N HIS A 255 1.65 13.79 -11.36
CA HIS A 255 2.21 12.78 -12.28
C HIS A 255 1.26 12.45 -13.45
N GLY A 256 0.21 13.25 -13.69
CA GLY A 256 -0.73 13.07 -14.80
C GLY A 256 -1.71 11.91 -14.63
N ARG A 257 -1.80 11.34 -13.42
CA ARG A 257 -2.78 10.30 -13.08
C ARG A 257 -3.87 10.87 -12.19
N GLY A 258 -5.09 10.43 -12.36
CA GLY A 258 -6.29 11.07 -11.80
C GLY A 258 -6.48 11.00 -10.28
N ILE A 259 -5.44 10.68 -9.49
CA ILE A 259 -5.57 10.59 -8.03
C ILE A 259 -4.85 11.75 -7.33
N ASP A 260 -5.59 12.47 -6.51
CA ASP A 260 -5.05 13.53 -5.66
C ASP A 260 -4.55 12.94 -4.34
N ALA A 261 -3.49 13.51 -3.75
CA ALA A 261 -2.90 12.98 -2.53
C ALA A 261 -2.67 14.09 -1.50
N ILE A 262 -3.11 13.85 -0.26
CA ILE A 262 -3.00 14.77 0.85
C ILE A 262 -2.42 14.04 2.06
N GLN A 263 -1.36 14.58 2.65
CA GLN A 263 -0.84 14.13 3.94
C GLN A 263 -1.56 14.86 5.08
N LEU A 264 -1.98 14.13 6.10
CA LEU A 264 -2.57 14.66 7.33
C LEU A 264 -1.61 14.39 8.50
N GLU A 265 -1.09 15.46 9.09
CA GLU A 265 -0.21 15.39 10.28
C GLU A 265 -0.99 15.71 11.55
N ILE A 266 -1.43 14.68 12.22
CA ILE A 266 -2.38 14.79 13.33
C ILE A 266 -1.63 14.94 14.66
N GLY A 267 -2.01 15.92 15.46
CA GLY A 267 -1.39 16.24 16.75
C GLY A 267 -1.50 15.12 17.77
N THR A 268 -0.54 15.07 18.70
CA THR A 268 -0.45 14.00 19.72
C THR A 268 -1.68 13.89 20.61
N LYS A 269 -2.32 15.00 20.98
CA LYS A 269 -3.53 15.00 21.79
C LYS A 269 -4.73 14.43 21.04
N LEU A 270 -4.85 14.75 19.75
CA LEU A 270 -5.96 14.30 18.90
C LEU A 270 -5.93 12.78 18.67
N ARG A 271 -4.74 12.17 18.61
CA ARG A 271 -4.55 10.72 18.45
C ARG A 271 -4.23 10.00 19.75
N ALA A 272 -4.39 10.68 20.91
CA ALA A 272 -4.37 10.02 22.20
C ALA A 272 -5.56 9.06 22.32
N ARG A 273 -5.42 7.95 23.06
CA ARG A 273 -6.46 6.92 23.20
C ARG A 273 -7.81 7.47 23.65
N THR A 274 -7.81 8.50 24.50
CA THR A 274 -9.02 9.17 24.98
C THR A 274 -9.78 9.92 23.89
N ASN A 275 -9.09 10.40 22.86
CA ASN A 275 -9.66 11.25 21.82
C ASN A 275 -9.76 10.53 20.47
N LEU A 276 -9.14 9.34 20.34
CA LEU A 276 -8.96 8.62 19.09
C LEU A 276 -10.29 8.32 18.39
N GLU A 277 -11.31 7.92 19.14
CA GLU A 277 -12.64 7.61 18.62
C GLU A 277 -13.32 8.85 18.05
N GLN A 278 -13.29 9.96 18.78
CA GLN A 278 -13.88 11.22 18.33
C GLN A 278 -13.13 11.75 17.10
N THR A 279 -11.81 11.81 17.15
CA THR A 279 -10.99 12.25 16.02
C THR A 279 -11.24 11.41 14.77
N ALA A 280 -11.38 10.08 14.91
CA ALA A 280 -11.70 9.21 13.78
C ALA A 280 -13.10 9.47 13.20
N THR A 281 -14.07 9.78 14.07
CA THR A 281 -15.44 10.09 13.66
C THR A 281 -15.49 11.40 12.88
N ASP A 282 -14.85 12.44 13.38
CA ASP A 282 -14.85 13.77 12.78
C ASP A 282 -14.07 13.81 11.47
N LEU A 283 -12.92 13.11 11.40
CA LEU A 283 -12.18 12.93 10.16
C LEU A 283 -13.01 12.17 9.12
N ALA A 284 -13.70 11.10 9.50
CA ALA A 284 -14.53 10.35 8.58
C ALA A 284 -15.71 11.19 8.04
N GLU A 285 -16.34 12.01 8.88
CA GLU A 285 -17.41 12.91 8.44
C GLU A 285 -16.89 13.99 7.49
N ALA A 286 -15.77 14.64 7.81
CA ALA A 286 -15.15 15.63 6.94
C ALA A 286 -14.76 15.03 5.58
N ILE A 287 -14.19 13.82 5.57
CA ILE A 287 -13.85 13.09 4.35
C ILE A 287 -15.12 12.71 3.57
N ALA A 288 -16.20 12.31 4.24
CA ALA A 288 -17.44 11.94 3.59
C ALA A 288 -18.11 13.14 2.91
N VAL A 289 -18.16 14.31 3.57
CA VAL A 289 -18.65 15.58 2.99
C VAL A 289 -17.83 15.94 1.75
N PHE A 290 -16.52 15.88 1.84
CA PHE A 290 -15.62 16.12 0.72
C PHE A 290 -15.88 15.14 -0.44
N ALA A 291 -15.97 13.86 -0.14
CA ALA A 291 -16.15 12.81 -1.14
C ALA A 291 -17.47 12.98 -1.92
N GLN A 292 -18.57 13.31 -1.22
CA GLN A 292 -19.86 13.59 -1.83
C GLN A 292 -19.84 14.83 -2.74
N ALA A 293 -18.99 15.82 -2.43
CA ALA A 293 -18.88 17.05 -3.21
C ALA A 293 -17.98 16.90 -4.43
N TYR A 294 -16.86 16.18 -4.30
CA TYR A 294 -15.75 16.27 -5.25
C TYR A 294 -15.34 14.94 -5.89
N LEU A 295 -15.74 13.79 -5.34
CA LEU A 295 -15.35 12.48 -5.88
C LEU A 295 -16.51 11.78 -6.62
N PRO A 296 -16.20 10.98 -7.67
CA PRO A 296 -17.19 10.15 -8.34
C PRO A 296 -17.46 8.89 -7.52
N LEU A 297 -18.43 8.92 -6.62
CA LEU A 297 -18.76 7.76 -5.76
C LEU A 297 -19.34 6.57 -6.53
N VAL A 298 -19.78 6.79 -7.78
CA VAL A 298 -20.24 5.75 -8.70
C VAL A 298 -19.15 5.47 -9.72
N LYS A 299 -18.91 4.19 -10.01
CA LYS A 299 -17.92 3.76 -11.00
C LYS A 299 -18.26 4.27 -12.39
N SER A 300 -17.23 4.58 -13.18
CA SER A 300 -17.37 5.03 -14.56
C SER A 300 -18.15 4.01 -15.42
N PRO A 301 -19.08 4.46 -16.28
CA PRO A 301 -19.77 3.58 -17.23
C PRO A 301 -18.84 2.76 -18.13
N ALA A 302 -17.70 3.30 -18.51
CA ALA A 302 -16.68 2.61 -19.31
C ALA A 302 -16.16 1.34 -18.62
N PHE A 303 -16.07 1.31 -17.29
CA PHE A 303 -15.65 0.13 -16.55
C PHE A 303 -16.73 -0.97 -16.52
N LYS A 304 -18.02 -0.59 -16.46
CA LYS A 304 -19.15 -1.55 -16.47
C LYS A 304 -19.21 -2.37 -17.76
N ALA A 305 -18.75 -1.82 -18.87
CA ALA A 305 -18.72 -2.50 -20.16
C ALA A 305 -17.59 -3.53 -20.32
N MET A 306 -16.56 -3.48 -19.46
CA MET A 306 -15.38 -4.36 -19.51
C MET A 306 -15.41 -5.51 -18.49
N SER A 307 -16.41 -5.54 -17.59
CA SER A 307 -16.58 -6.67 -16.65
C SER A 307 -17.28 -7.81 -17.38
N PRO A 308 -16.73 -9.04 -17.39
CA PRO A 308 -17.44 -10.18 -17.99
C PRO A 308 -18.73 -10.47 -17.18
N PRO A 309 -19.74 -11.05 -17.87
CA PRO A 309 -21.02 -11.39 -17.25
C PRO A 309 -20.91 -12.44 -16.14
#